data_0ea21043fc250f83e687eb2c49bfcb67
#
_entry.id   0ea21043fc250f83e687eb2c49bfcb67
#
_cell.length_a   1.000
_cell.length_b   1.000
_cell.length_c   1.000
_cell.angle_alpha   90.00
_cell.angle_beta   90.00
_cell.angle_gamma   90.00
#
_symmetry.space_group_name_H-M   'P 1'
#
loop_
_entity.id
_entity.type
_entity.pdbx_description
1 polymer ?
#
loop_
_entity_poly.entity_id
_entity_poly.type
_entity_poly.pdbx_seq_one_letter_code
_entity_poly.pdbx_strand_id
1 'polypeptide(L)'
;VLTFNKKFIEIRISIISKFIGLENTFDSFLDWIIKLRKELKIPHKLSELIQINPNQLEELSQMALEDPSTTTNPTKLTKEDFRKMYQYSIEGKLF
;
A
#
# COMPACT_ATOMS: atom_id res chain seq x y z
N VAL A 1 0.12 -0.23 -1.53
CA VAL A 1 -0.10 -1.53 -2.18
C VAL A 1 -1.53 -2.01 -2.01
N LEU A 2 -2.07 -2.12 -0.78
CA LEU A 2 -3.43 -2.66 -0.54
C LEU A 2 -4.50 -1.94 -1.38
N THR A 3 -4.56 -0.61 -1.30
CA THR A 3 -5.53 0.21 -2.04
C THR A 3 -5.29 0.19 -3.55
N PHE A 4 -4.03 0.11 -4.00
CA PHE A 4 -3.69 -0.07 -5.41
C PHE A 4 -4.29 -1.36 -5.98
N ASN A 5 -4.23 -2.44 -5.21
CA ASN A 5 -4.74 -3.75 -5.63
C ASN A 5 -6.25 -3.93 -5.40
N LYS A 6 -6.98 -2.94 -4.85
CA LYS A 6 -8.37 -3.07 -4.40
C LYS A 6 -9.23 -3.86 -5.38
N LYS A 7 -9.28 -3.48 -6.65
CA LYS A 7 -10.16 -4.10 -7.65
C LYS A 7 -9.89 -5.60 -7.90
N PHE A 8 -8.70 -6.10 -7.54
CA PHE A 8 -8.32 -7.51 -7.74
C PHE A 8 -8.53 -8.35 -6.48
N ILE A 9 -8.56 -7.72 -5.30
CA ILE A 9 -8.57 -8.42 -4.01
C ILE A 9 -9.77 -8.07 -3.13
N GLU A 10 -10.65 -7.18 -3.58
CA GLU A 10 -11.76 -6.63 -2.78
C GLU A 10 -12.60 -7.72 -2.11
N ILE A 11 -13.01 -8.75 -2.86
CA ILE A 11 -13.82 -9.85 -2.34
C ILE A 11 -13.07 -10.62 -1.25
N ARG A 12 -11.79 -10.92 -1.46
CA ARG A 12 -10.97 -11.66 -0.49
C ARG A 12 -10.78 -10.86 0.80
N ILE A 13 -10.51 -9.58 0.68
CA ILE A 13 -10.36 -8.68 1.84
C ILE A 13 -11.68 -8.52 2.58
N SER A 14 -12.81 -8.44 1.89
CA SER A 14 -14.13 -8.38 2.53
C SER A 14 -14.41 -9.65 3.35
N ILE A 15 -14.05 -10.83 2.87
CA ILE A 15 -14.17 -12.09 3.61
C ILE A 15 -13.29 -12.06 4.88
N ILE A 16 -12.04 -11.60 4.76
CA ILE A 16 -11.12 -11.45 5.90
C ILE A 16 -11.70 -10.45 6.91
N SER A 17 -12.24 -9.33 6.44
CA SER A 17 -12.89 -8.32 7.27
C SER A 17 -13.98 -8.94 8.14
N LYS A 18 -14.90 -9.69 7.52
CA LYS A 18 -15.94 -10.42 8.23
C LYS A 18 -15.37 -11.44 9.23
N PHE A 19 -14.35 -12.18 8.84
CA PHE A 19 -13.74 -13.21 9.69
C PHE A 19 -13.14 -12.63 10.99
N ILE A 20 -12.59 -11.42 10.94
CA ILE A 20 -12.05 -10.73 12.13
C ILE A 20 -13.09 -9.89 12.88
N GLY A 21 -14.38 -10.03 12.56
CA GLY A 21 -15.49 -9.38 13.29
C GLY A 21 -15.83 -7.96 12.83
N LEU A 22 -15.36 -7.55 11.65
CA LEU A 22 -15.73 -6.28 11.02
C LEU A 22 -16.89 -6.45 10.02
N GLU A 23 -17.37 -5.35 9.44
CA GLU A 23 -18.28 -5.42 8.30
C GLU A 23 -17.62 -6.13 7.10
N ASN A 24 -18.44 -6.84 6.32
CA ASN A 24 -17.99 -7.61 5.16
C ASN A 24 -17.69 -6.70 3.96
N THR A 25 -16.78 -5.74 4.15
CA THR A 25 -16.35 -4.79 3.13
C THR A 25 -14.85 -4.58 3.14
N PHE A 26 -14.29 -4.22 1.98
CA PHE A 26 -12.89 -3.80 1.86
C PHE A 26 -12.60 -2.55 2.70
N ASP A 27 -13.51 -1.60 2.68
CA ASP A 27 -13.32 -0.30 3.33
C ASP A 27 -13.28 -0.44 4.85
N SER A 28 -14.11 -1.31 5.46
CA SER A 28 -14.03 -1.61 6.90
C SER A 28 -12.66 -2.17 7.30
N PHE A 29 -12.09 -3.03 6.46
CA PHE A 29 -10.76 -3.57 6.70
C PHE A 29 -9.68 -2.50 6.57
N LEU A 30 -9.78 -1.64 5.55
CA LEU A 30 -8.85 -0.52 5.35
C LEU A 30 -8.90 0.45 6.53
N ASP A 31 -10.07 0.84 6.97
CA ASP A 31 -10.27 1.74 8.11
C ASP A 31 -9.68 1.14 9.40
N TRP A 32 -9.89 -0.16 9.61
CA TRP A 32 -9.29 -0.86 10.74
C TRP A 32 -7.75 -0.81 10.71
N ILE A 33 -7.11 -1.04 9.53
CA ILE A 33 -5.65 -0.93 9.38
C ILE A 33 -5.18 0.50 9.68
N ILE A 34 -5.87 1.51 9.14
CA ILE A 34 -5.50 2.92 9.35
C ILE A 34 -5.59 3.28 10.83
N LYS A 35 -6.66 2.84 11.51
CA LYS A 35 -6.85 3.03 12.94
C LYS A 35 -5.75 2.35 13.74
N LEU A 36 -5.44 1.08 13.45
CA LEU A 36 -4.36 0.33 14.09
C LEU A 36 -3.02 1.04 13.95
N ARG A 37 -2.67 1.51 12.75
CA ARG A 37 -1.44 2.28 12.52
C ARG A 37 -1.38 3.53 13.38
N LYS A 38 -2.50 4.25 13.52
CA LYS A 38 -2.61 5.44 14.36
C LYS A 38 -2.41 5.11 15.84
N GLU A 39 -3.04 4.05 16.33
CA GLU A 39 -2.90 3.57 17.72
C GLU A 39 -1.46 3.17 18.02
N LEU A 40 -0.77 2.52 17.08
CA LEU A 40 0.64 2.15 17.17
C LEU A 40 1.60 3.33 16.93
N LYS A 41 1.09 4.54 16.69
CA LYS A 41 1.87 5.75 16.40
C LYS A 41 2.80 5.59 15.19
N ILE A 42 2.40 4.79 14.20
CA ILE A 42 3.12 4.65 12.93
C ILE A 42 2.78 5.87 12.06
N PRO A 43 3.76 6.67 11.64
CA PRO A 43 3.52 7.83 10.79
C PRO A 43 2.77 7.46 9.51
N HIS A 44 1.83 8.31 9.12
CA HIS A 44 1.03 8.09 7.92
C HIS A 44 1.79 8.41 6.64
N LYS A 45 2.69 9.38 6.71
CA LYS A 45 3.53 9.84 5.59
C LYS A 45 4.96 9.35 5.76
N LEU A 46 5.52 8.82 4.71
CA LEU A 46 6.94 8.44 4.71
C LEU A 46 7.85 9.67 4.86
N SER A 47 7.42 10.84 4.37
CA SER A 47 8.13 12.10 4.53
C SER A 47 8.30 12.58 5.98
N GLU A 48 7.57 12.01 6.94
CA GLU A 48 7.75 12.27 8.37
C GLU A 48 8.96 11.52 8.95
N LEU A 49 9.45 10.50 8.28
CA LEU A 49 10.58 9.66 8.71
C LEU A 49 11.85 9.95 7.93
N ILE A 50 11.75 10.10 6.63
CA ILE A 50 12.89 10.28 5.71
C ILE A 50 12.54 11.26 4.60
N GLN A 51 13.58 11.85 4.02
CA GLN A 51 13.46 12.63 2.78
C GLN A 51 14.02 11.80 1.63
N ILE A 52 13.27 11.71 0.55
CA ILE A 52 13.64 10.97 -0.66
C ILE A 52 13.69 11.96 -1.82
N ASN A 53 14.85 12.09 -2.44
CA ASN A 53 14.99 12.92 -3.64
C ASN A 53 14.51 12.18 -4.90
N PRO A 54 14.31 12.87 -6.04
CA PRO A 54 13.80 12.25 -7.26
C PRO A 54 14.68 11.10 -7.79
N ASN A 55 16.01 11.19 -7.67
CA ASN A 55 16.91 10.13 -8.12
C ASN A 55 16.77 8.87 -7.25
N GLN A 56 16.69 9.03 -5.94
CA GLN A 56 16.43 7.92 -5.02
C GLN A 56 15.06 7.28 -5.28
N LEU A 57 14.05 8.09 -5.61
CA LEU A 57 12.73 7.57 -5.96
C LEU A 57 12.77 6.67 -7.21
N GLU A 58 13.52 7.07 -8.23
CA GLU A 58 13.73 6.27 -9.44
C GLU A 58 14.48 4.97 -9.16
N GLU A 59 15.52 5.02 -8.35
CA GLU A 59 16.31 3.85 -7.93
C GLU A 59 15.45 2.87 -7.13
N LEU A 60 14.74 3.33 -6.11
CA LEU A 60 13.82 2.52 -5.32
C LEU A 60 12.74 1.86 -6.17
N SER A 61 12.21 2.58 -7.15
CA SER A 61 11.18 2.04 -8.07
C SER A 61 11.74 0.93 -8.96
N GLN A 62 12.99 1.04 -9.38
CA GLN A 62 13.68 0.01 -10.15
C GLN A 62 13.97 -1.21 -9.28
N MET A 63 14.49 -1.02 -8.08
CA MET A 63 14.75 -2.11 -7.13
C MET A 63 13.47 -2.89 -6.79
N ALA A 64 12.35 -2.20 -6.57
CA ALA A 64 11.07 -2.83 -6.30
C ALA A 64 10.55 -3.64 -7.50
N LEU A 65 10.78 -3.18 -8.72
CA LEU A 65 10.42 -3.92 -9.93
C LEU A 65 11.21 -5.23 -10.06
N GLU A 66 12.47 -5.23 -9.67
CA GLU A 66 13.40 -6.36 -9.75
C GLU A 66 13.27 -7.33 -8.57
N ASP A 67 12.53 -6.95 -7.53
CA ASP A 67 12.31 -7.80 -6.36
C ASP A 67 11.52 -9.07 -6.75
N PRO A 68 12.03 -10.27 -6.43
CA PRO A 68 11.33 -11.53 -6.76
C PRO A 68 9.91 -11.61 -6.22
N SER A 69 9.62 -10.98 -5.07
CA SER A 69 8.28 -10.97 -4.46
C SER A 69 7.26 -10.19 -5.28
N THR A 70 7.69 -9.31 -6.17
CA THR A 70 6.81 -8.55 -7.07
C THR A 70 6.00 -9.45 -7.99
N THR A 71 6.52 -10.62 -8.37
CA THR A 71 5.84 -11.58 -9.24
C THR A 71 4.58 -12.18 -8.60
N THR A 72 4.45 -12.15 -7.29
CA THR A 72 3.30 -12.67 -6.54
C THR A 72 2.16 -11.66 -6.36
N ASN A 73 2.35 -10.41 -6.83
CA ASN A 73 1.29 -9.41 -6.76
C ASN A 73 0.09 -9.81 -7.64
N PRO A 74 -1.17 -9.53 -7.23
CA PRO A 74 -2.39 -9.88 -7.98
C PRO A 74 -2.47 -9.32 -9.40
N THR A 75 -1.73 -8.26 -9.69
CA THR A 75 -1.58 -7.69 -11.03
C THR A 75 -0.12 -7.46 -11.36
N LYS A 76 0.21 -7.52 -12.64
CA LYS A 76 1.55 -7.18 -13.11
C LYS A 76 1.83 -5.70 -12.85
N LEU A 77 2.97 -5.41 -12.23
CA LEU A 77 3.39 -4.06 -11.88
C LEU A 77 4.47 -3.57 -12.84
N THR A 78 4.44 -2.28 -13.13
CA THR A 78 5.45 -1.56 -13.87
C THR A 78 6.31 -0.70 -12.93
N LYS A 79 7.46 -0.24 -13.40
CA LYS A 79 8.28 0.72 -12.64
C LYS A 79 7.51 1.99 -12.26
N GLU A 80 6.66 2.49 -13.18
CA GLU A 80 5.84 3.67 -12.94
C GLU A 80 4.79 3.43 -11.84
N ASP A 81 4.23 2.21 -11.75
CA ASP A 81 3.32 1.86 -10.65
C ASP A 81 4.04 1.93 -9.30
N PHE A 82 5.26 1.40 -9.20
CA PHE A 82 6.07 1.52 -7.99
C PHE A 82 6.41 2.96 -7.65
N ARG A 83 6.83 3.75 -8.65
CA ARG A 83 7.11 5.16 -8.49
C ARG A 83 5.91 5.90 -7.90
N LYS A 84 4.73 5.65 -8.43
CA LYS A 84 3.47 6.23 -7.95
C LYS A 84 3.12 5.77 -6.53
N MET A 85 3.32 4.48 -6.21
CA MET A 85 3.11 3.96 -4.86
C MET A 85 4.04 4.62 -3.83
N TYR A 86 5.33 4.79 -4.16
CA TYR A 86 6.28 5.50 -3.29
C TYR A 86 5.89 6.96 -3.12
N GLN A 87 5.55 7.65 -4.21
CA GLN A 87 5.11 9.04 -4.16
C GLN A 87 3.89 9.21 -3.26
N TYR A 88 2.87 8.35 -3.39
CA TYR A 88 1.69 8.37 -2.53
C TYR A 88 2.03 8.06 -1.07
N SER A 89 2.98 7.16 -0.81
CA SER A 89 3.47 6.89 0.54
C SER A 89 4.18 8.09 1.17
N ILE A 90 4.98 8.80 0.38
CA ILE A 90 5.67 10.05 0.81
C ILE A 90 4.64 11.12 1.18
N GLU A 91 3.59 11.27 0.37
CA GLU A 91 2.56 12.29 0.53
C GLU A 91 1.44 11.89 1.51
N GLY A 92 1.36 10.62 1.90
CA GLY A 92 0.27 10.07 2.72
C GLY A 92 -1.05 9.94 1.97
N LYS A 93 -1.00 9.70 0.66
CA LYS A 93 -2.18 9.46 -0.19
C LYS A 93 -2.50 7.97 -0.28
N LEU A 94 -3.77 7.66 -0.44
CA LEU A 94 -4.27 6.33 -0.80
C LEU A 94 -4.73 6.33 -2.27
N PHE A 95 -4.72 5.14 -2.89
CA PHE A 95 -5.29 4.95 -4.24
C PHE A 95 -6.80 4.87 -4.18
#